data_d0a4cef69c6a32da346d87a26cb842fc
#
_entry.id   d0a4cef69c6a32da346d87a26cb842fc
#
_cell.length_a   1.000
_cell.length_b   1.000
_cell.length_c   1.000
_cell.angle_alpha   90.00
_cell.angle_beta   90.00
_cell.angle_gamma   90.00
#
_symmetry.space_group_name_H-M   'P 1'
#
loop_
_entity.id
_entity.type
_entity.pdbx_description
1 polymer ?
#
loop_
_entity_poly.entity_id
_entity_poly.type
_entity_poly.pdbx_seq_one_letter_code
_entity_poly.pdbx_strand_id
1 'polypeptide(L)'
;MGSHELANEMETKRPNLYVLKYRALEPLLVKIHDRTTGHMQFKHYADRLMRILAEEGLASCVSTTTTVVTPTGDSVTGVAPAESVCAVSIIRAGCSLLHAVVSCDPTIAVGKILIQRDESSEDKHAVMYYSKLPPNVATYKNVLVVDPMLGTGGSITMAIKTLLAAGVDESRITFLNVLLCPEGLDALFTAHPNVKVVTAGVDRGLNEEKYLVPGIGDFGDRYFNTVHSHHP
;
A
#
# COMPACT_ATOMS: atom_id res chain seq x y z
N MET A 1 3.20 15.86 -18.67
CA MET A 1 2.69 16.11 -17.31
C MET A 1 3.66 15.48 -16.35
N GLY A 2 4.23 16.23 -15.42
CA GLY A 2 5.15 15.67 -14.42
C GLY A 2 4.39 14.80 -13.42
N SER A 3 5.05 13.83 -12.78
CA SER A 3 4.42 12.94 -11.79
C SER A 3 3.72 13.71 -10.65
N HIS A 4 4.26 14.84 -10.23
CA HIS A 4 3.66 15.71 -9.21
C HIS A 4 2.37 16.42 -9.68
N GLU A 5 2.30 16.84 -10.93
CA GLU A 5 1.09 17.47 -11.48
C GLU A 5 -0.04 16.45 -11.58
N LEU A 6 0.27 15.24 -12.06
CA LEU A 6 -0.68 14.13 -12.12
C LEU A 6 -1.19 13.75 -10.73
N ALA A 7 -0.30 13.63 -9.74
CA ALA A 7 -0.67 13.33 -8.36
C ALA A 7 -1.64 14.37 -7.78
N ASN A 8 -1.34 15.66 -7.95
CA ASN A 8 -2.21 16.75 -7.46
C ASN A 8 -3.59 16.75 -8.15
N GLU A 9 -3.64 16.50 -9.46
CA GLU A 9 -4.89 16.38 -10.20
C GLU A 9 -5.73 15.21 -9.68
N MET A 10 -5.09 14.07 -9.45
CA MET A 10 -5.77 12.87 -8.97
C MET A 10 -6.32 13.04 -7.55
N GLU A 11 -5.57 13.65 -6.64
CA GLU A 11 -6.05 13.95 -5.28
C GLU A 11 -7.23 14.93 -5.30
N THR A 12 -7.18 15.95 -6.15
CA THR A 12 -8.28 16.93 -6.28
C THR A 12 -9.59 16.26 -6.70
N LYS A 13 -9.50 15.26 -7.58
CA LYS A 13 -10.69 14.52 -8.07
C LYS A 13 -11.14 13.41 -7.11
N ARG A 14 -10.28 12.97 -6.16
CA ARG A 14 -10.52 11.81 -5.31
C ARG A 14 -10.12 12.09 -3.87
N PRO A 15 -11.05 12.55 -3.01
CA PRO A 15 -10.76 12.96 -1.63
C PRO A 15 -10.24 11.83 -0.73
N ASN A 16 -10.43 10.57 -1.12
CA ASN A 16 -9.93 9.40 -0.41
C ASN A 16 -8.52 8.96 -0.86
N LEU A 17 -7.91 9.67 -1.81
CA LEU A 17 -6.51 9.46 -2.21
C LEU A 17 -5.61 10.46 -1.48
N TYR A 18 -4.55 9.96 -0.89
CA TYR A 18 -3.44 10.74 -0.34
C TYR A 18 -2.12 10.32 -0.96
N VAL A 19 -1.45 11.22 -1.66
CA VAL A 19 -0.11 11.01 -2.23
C VAL A 19 0.92 11.70 -1.34
N LEU A 20 1.93 10.96 -0.90
CA LEU A 20 2.96 11.49 -0.02
C LEU A 20 3.76 12.63 -0.69
N LYS A 21 3.97 13.73 0.05
CA LYS A 21 4.65 14.94 -0.45
C LYS A 21 5.94 15.25 0.31
N TYR A 22 6.73 14.22 0.62
CA TYR A 22 7.98 14.38 1.36
C TYR A 22 9.19 14.49 0.43
N ARG A 23 10.03 15.50 0.65
CA ARG A 23 11.30 15.67 -0.09
C ARG A 23 12.21 14.44 -0.02
N ALA A 24 12.10 13.66 1.06
CA ALA A 24 12.88 12.43 1.23
C ALA A 24 12.50 11.31 0.26
N LEU A 25 11.31 11.37 -0.37
CA LEU A 25 10.85 10.31 -1.29
C LEU A 25 11.53 10.38 -2.66
N GLU A 26 11.81 11.57 -3.19
CA GLU A 26 12.38 11.73 -4.53
C GLU A 26 13.65 10.90 -4.76
N PRO A 27 14.69 11.00 -3.90
CA PRO A 27 15.90 10.20 -4.11
C PRO A 27 15.66 8.70 -3.94
N LEU A 28 14.67 8.29 -3.14
CA LEU A 28 14.32 6.88 -2.96
C LEU A 28 13.56 6.35 -4.18
N LEU A 29 12.59 7.12 -4.70
CA LEU A 29 11.85 6.78 -5.91
C LEU A 29 12.78 6.66 -7.12
N VAL A 30 13.70 7.60 -7.33
CA VAL A 30 14.69 7.52 -8.41
C VAL A 30 15.46 6.20 -8.34
N LYS A 31 15.90 5.78 -7.15
CA LYS A 31 16.67 4.54 -6.98
C LYS A 31 15.85 3.28 -7.24
N ILE A 32 14.59 3.23 -6.85
CA ILE A 32 13.75 2.05 -7.13
C ILE A 32 13.29 2.01 -8.60
N HIS A 33 13.17 3.16 -9.28
CA HIS A 33 12.87 3.21 -10.72
C HIS A 33 14.07 2.78 -11.58
N ASP A 34 15.30 3.05 -11.13
CA ASP A 34 16.49 2.76 -11.89
C ASP A 34 16.67 1.25 -12.12
N ARG A 35 16.63 0.83 -13.40
CA ARG A 35 16.81 -0.58 -13.80
C ARG A 35 18.19 -1.13 -13.44
N THR A 36 19.19 -0.26 -13.26
CA THR A 36 20.57 -0.64 -12.92
C THR A 36 20.76 -0.84 -11.40
N THR A 37 19.77 -0.45 -10.59
CA THR A 37 19.80 -0.68 -9.13
C THR A 37 19.71 -2.17 -8.84
N GLY A 38 20.80 -2.77 -8.38
CA GLY A 38 20.88 -4.19 -8.02
C GLY A 38 20.04 -4.53 -6.80
N HIS A 39 19.76 -5.84 -6.61
CA HIS A 39 18.84 -6.35 -5.58
C HIS A 39 19.05 -5.75 -4.18
N MET A 40 20.28 -5.79 -3.65
CA MET A 40 20.55 -5.29 -2.28
C MET A 40 20.27 -3.79 -2.13
N GLN A 41 20.58 -3.01 -3.16
CA GLN A 41 20.29 -1.57 -3.16
C GLN A 41 18.80 -1.30 -3.35
N PHE A 42 18.12 -2.02 -4.26
CA PHE A 42 16.68 -1.92 -4.44
C PHE A 42 15.96 -2.17 -3.12
N LYS A 43 16.26 -3.29 -2.46
CA LYS A 43 15.70 -3.63 -1.16
C LYS A 43 15.96 -2.51 -0.13
N HIS A 44 17.19 -2.03 -0.03
CA HIS A 44 17.56 -0.96 0.92
C HIS A 44 16.75 0.33 0.71
N TYR A 45 16.60 0.78 -0.55
CA TYR A 45 15.85 2.01 -0.85
C TYR A 45 14.34 1.80 -0.71
N ALA A 46 13.82 0.64 -1.11
CA ALA A 46 12.43 0.25 -0.92
C ALA A 46 12.05 0.18 0.57
N ASP A 47 12.88 -0.44 1.43
CA ASP A 47 12.65 -0.51 2.87
C ASP A 47 12.55 0.89 3.50
N ARG A 48 13.44 1.82 3.11
CA ARG A 48 13.40 3.21 3.59
C ARG A 48 12.13 3.94 3.16
N LEU A 49 11.73 3.77 1.90
CA LEU A 49 10.52 4.36 1.36
C LEU A 49 9.27 3.79 2.07
N MET A 50 9.20 2.46 2.17
CA MET A 50 8.09 1.78 2.83
C MET A 50 7.97 2.14 4.31
N ARG A 51 9.08 2.47 5.00
CA ARG A 51 9.04 2.96 6.38
C ARG A 51 8.33 4.31 6.48
N ILE A 52 8.61 5.26 5.57
CA ILE A 52 7.92 6.57 5.53
C ILE A 52 6.42 6.35 5.22
N LEU A 53 6.13 5.50 4.25
CA LEU A 53 4.74 5.16 3.88
C LEU A 53 3.98 4.49 5.03
N ALA A 54 4.62 3.62 5.80
CA ALA A 54 4.01 2.95 6.94
C ALA A 54 3.64 3.93 8.06
N GLU A 55 4.52 4.89 8.41
CA GLU A 55 4.22 5.94 9.38
C GLU A 55 3.03 6.81 8.94
N GLU A 56 2.96 7.20 7.66
CA GLU A 56 1.83 7.96 7.12
C GLU A 56 0.55 7.13 7.07
N GLY A 57 0.66 5.85 6.74
CA GLY A 57 -0.48 4.94 6.79
C GLY A 57 -1.06 4.82 8.19
N LEU A 58 -0.22 4.73 9.21
CA LEU A 58 -0.65 4.71 10.61
C LEU A 58 -1.22 6.06 11.05
N ALA A 59 -0.63 7.18 10.60
CA ALA A 59 -1.15 8.52 10.86
C ALA A 59 -2.53 8.77 10.22
N SER A 60 -2.87 8.07 9.13
CA SER A 60 -4.18 8.15 8.46
C SER A 60 -5.29 7.39 9.20
N CYS A 61 -4.92 6.55 10.16
CA CYS A 61 -5.86 5.77 10.97
C CYS A 61 -6.64 6.65 11.96
N VAL A 62 -7.85 6.21 12.30
CA VAL A 62 -8.66 6.90 13.32
C VAL A 62 -7.96 6.84 14.68
N SER A 63 -7.70 7.98 15.24
CA SER A 63 -7.00 8.17 16.51
C SER A 63 -7.76 9.16 17.42
N THR A 64 -7.31 9.32 18.64
CA THR A 64 -7.94 10.19 19.63
C THR A 64 -6.99 11.32 20.05
N THR A 65 -7.56 12.47 20.39
CA THR A 65 -6.79 13.55 21.03
C THR A 65 -6.47 13.16 22.47
N THR A 66 -5.24 13.38 22.88
CA THR A 66 -4.77 13.09 24.25
C THR A 66 -3.95 14.26 24.79
N THR A 67 -3.93 14.41 26.11
CA THR A 67 -3.08 15.36 26.80
C THR A 67 -2.14 14.62 27.75
N VAL A 68 -0.86 14.88 27.62
CA VAL A 68 0.20 14.29 28.45
C VAL A 68 0.91 15.36 29.26
N VAL A 69 1.46 14.99 30.40
CA VAL A 69 2.31 15.86 31.21
C VAL A 69 3.77 15.59 30.89
N THR A 70 4.50 16.63 30.55
CA THR A 70 5.93 16.56 30.21
C THR A 70 6.80 16.35 31.45
N PRO A 71 8.06 15.95 31.33
CA PRO A 71 9.00 15.89 32.47
C PRO A 71 9.22 17.21 33.19
N THR A 72 8.94 18.33 32.52
CA THR A 72 9.04 19.70 33.15
C THR A 72 7.77 20.10 33.88
N GLY A 73 6.71 19.29 33.85
CA GLY A 73 5.43 19.55 34.52
C GLY A 73 4.40 20.28 33.66
N ASP A 74 4.73 20.67 32.45
CA ASP A 74 3.80 21.31 31.53
C ASP A 74 2.91 20.28 30.83
N SER A 75 1.76 20.71 30.29
CA SER A 75 0.85 19.86 29.51
C SER A 75 1.02 20.09 28.02
N VAL A 76 1.06 18.98 27.25
CA VAL A 76 1.05 18.99 25.79
C VAL A 76 -0.15 18.19 25.30
N THR A 77 -0.97 18.81 24.44
CA THR A 77 -2.11 18.15 23.78
C THR A 77 -1.73 17.83 22.34
N GLY A 78 -2.00 16.60 21.92
CA GLY A 78 -1.73 16.09 20.57
C GLY A 78 -2.61 14.91 20.22
N VAL A 79 -2.24 14.21 19.15
CA VAL A 79 -2.95 13.02 18.68
C VAL A 79 -2.22 11.78 19.20
N ALA A 80 -2.96 10.88 19.85
CA ALA A 80 -2.41 9.59 20.27
C ALA A 80 -2.16 8.67 19.05
N PRO A 81 -1.21 7.72 19.14
CA PRO A 81 -1.11 6.65 18.15
C PRO A 81 -2.45 5.95 17.95
N ALA A 82 -2.72 5.52 16.72
CA ALA A 82 -3.97 4.83 16.42
C ALA A 82 -4.06 3.50 17.17
N GLU A 83 -5.22 3.22 17.74
CA GLU A 83 -5.51 1.96 18.40
C GLU A 83 -6.35 1.05 17.49
N SER A 84 -6.40 -0.24 17.84
CA SER A 84 -7.26 -1.20 17.13
C SER A 84 -6.96 -1.25 15.62
N VAL A 85 -5.69 -1.48 15.29
CA VAL A 85 -5.20 -1.60 13.92
C VAL A 85 -4.96 -3.07 13.58
N CYS A 86 -5.39 -3.46 12.39
CA CYS A 86 -5.05 -4.73 11.75
C CYS A 86 -4.40 -4.44 10.39
N ALA A 87 -3.31 -5.13 10.07
CA ALA A 87 -2.66 -5.03 8.76
C ALA A 87 -2.78 -6.36 7.99
N VAL A 88 -3.24 -6.28 6.76
CA VAL A 88 -3.45 -7.44 5.88
C VAL A 88 -2.60 -7.29 4.63
N SER A 89 -1.63 -8.20 4.43
CA SER A 89 -0.79 -8.18 3.23
C SER A 89 -1.35 -9.04 2.10
N ILE A 90 -1.25 -8.54 0.87
CA ILE A 90 -1.43 -9.35 -0.33
C ILE A 90 -0.08 -10.00 -0.63
N ILE A 91 -0.01 -11.32 -0.44
CA ILE A 91 1.20 -12.10 -0.70
C ILE A 91 1.43 -12.13 -2.22
N ARG A 92 2.64 -11.99 -2.72
CA ARG A 92 3.98 -12.03 -2.08
C ARG A 92 4.51 -10.63 -1.74
N ALA A 93 4.40 -9.66 -2.66
CA ALA A 93 5.03 -8.34 -2.56
C ALA A 93 4.57 -7.55 -1.30
N GLY A 94 3.30 -7.63 -0.93
CA GLY A 94 2.77 -6.99 0.27
C GLY A 94 3.44 -7.40 1.58
N CYS A 95 4.13 -8.55 1.62
CA CYS A 95 4.88 -8.96 2.82
C CYS A 95 6.02 -7.99 3.17
N SER A 96 6.63 -7.32 2.18
CA SER A 96 7.68 -6.32 2.41
C SER A 96 7.14 -5.08 3.12
N LEU A 97 6.00 -4.55 2.64
CA LEU A 97 5.35 -3.38 3.22
C LEU A 97 4.72 -3.71 4.59
N LEU A 98 4.19 -4.93 4.75
CA LEU A 98 3.72 -5.40 6.06
C LEU A 98 4.84 -5.38 7.10
N HIS A 99 6.05 -5.80 6.72
CA HIS A 99 7.21 -5.75 7.62
C HIS A 99 7.49 -4.32 8.07
N ALA A 100 7.41 -3.34 7.17
CA ALA A 100 7.58 -1.93 7.54
C ALA A 100 6.50 -1.46 8.53
N VAL A 101 5.22 -1.78 8.29
CA VAL A 101 4.10 -1.43 9.18
C VAL A 101 4.27 -2.03 10.59
N VAL A 102 4.55 -3.33 10.68
CA VAL A 102 4.76 -4.01 11.98
C VAL A 102 6.03 -3.53 12.69
N SER A 103 7.03 -3.04 11.94
CA SER A 103 8.22 -2.43 12.55
C SER A 103 7.94 -1.05 13.15
N CYS A 104 6.89 -0.35 12.67
CA CYS A 104 6.43 0.90 13.29
C CYS A 104 5.63 0.62 14.57
N ASP A 105 4.74 -0.37 14.53
CA ASP A 105 3.95 -0.78 15.69
C ASP A 105 3.84 -2.33 15.75
N PRO A 106 4.60 -2.98 16.63
CA PRO A 106 4.59 -4.44 16.77
C PRO A 106 3.31 -5.01 17.41
N THR A 107 2.40 -4.20 17.89
CA THR A 107 1.12 -4.63 18.48
C THR A 107 0.03 -4.89 17.43
N ILE A 108 0.27 -4.52 16.18
CA ILE A 108 -0.67 -4.65 15.06
C ILE A 108 -0.97 -6.13 14.78
N ALA A 109 -2.25 -6.47 14.73
CA ALA A 109 -2.69 -7.80 14.32
C ALA A 109 -2.48 -8.00 12.81
N VAL A 110 -2.01 -9.19 12.43
CA VAL A 110 -1.62 -9.48 11.05
C VAL A 110 -2.57 -10.47 10.38
N GLY A 111 -3.04 -10.12 9.19
CA GLY A 111 -3.68 -11.02 8.23
C GLY A 111 -2.84 -11.18 6.95
N LYS A 112 -3.09 -12.26 6.23
CA LYS A 112 -2.43 -12.54 4.94
C LYS A 112 -3.43 -13.12 3.94
N ILE A 113 -3.37 -12.63 2.70
CA ILE A 113 -4.19 -13.14 1.60
C ILE A 113 -3.24 -13.43 0.43
N LEU A 114 -3.30 -14.63 -0.13
CA LEU A 114 -2.57 -14.99 -1.34
C LEU A 114 -3.50 -14.84 -2.54
N ILE A 115 -3.19 -13.88 -3.39
CA ILE A 115 -3.88 -13.62 -4.64
C ILE A 115 -2.84 -13.65 -5.77
N GLN A 116 -3.15 -14.38 -6.82
CA GLN A 116 -2.33 -14.45 -8.04
C GLN A 116 -3.22 -14.25 -9.26
N ARG A 117 -2.63 -13.82 -10.37
CA ARG A 117 -3.31 -13.83 -11.66
C ARG A 117 -3.36 -15.24 -12.19
N ASP A 118 -4.48 -15.63 -12.78
CA ASP A 118 -4.58 -16.88 -13.51
C ASP A 118 -3.92 -16.69 -14.88
N GLU A 119 -2.66 -17.10 -14.99
CA GLU A 119 -1.89 -17.00 -16.24
C GLU A 119 -2.43 -17.92 -17.34
N SER A 120 -3.30 -18.90 -17.00
CA SER A 120 -3.94 -19.80 -17.95
C SER A 120 -5.21 -19.22 -18.58
N SER A 121 -5.79 -18.17 -18.00
CA SER A 121 -6.98 -17.51 -18.51
C SER A 121 -6.62 -16.34 -19.45
N GLU A 122 -7.45 -16.12 -20.49
CA GLU A 122 -7.23 -15.03 -21.45
C GLU A 122 -7.31 -13.64 -20.79
N ASP A 123 -8.17 -13.47 -19.79
CA ASP A 123 -8.39 -12.22 -19.06
C ASP A 123 -7.43 -12.03 -17.88
N LYS A 124 -6.61 -13.05 -17.55
CA LYS A 124 -5.64 -13.02 -16.44
C LYS A 124 -6.25 -12.49 -15.14
N HIS A 125 -7.47 -12.94 -14.83
CA HIS A 125 -8.18 -12.45 -13.64
C HIS A 125 -7.49 -12.87 -12.34
N ALA A 126 -7.76 -12.11 -11.27
CA ALA A 126 -7.22 -12.41 -9.95
C ALA A 126 -7.94 -13.62 -9.33
N VAL A 127 -7.17 -14.55 -8.77
CA VAL A 127 -7.67 -15.72 -8.05
C VAL A 127 -7.10 -15.73 -6.64
N MET A 128 -7.95 -15.96 -5.65
CA MET A 128 -7.55 -16.09 -4.25
C MET A 128 -7.25 -17.56 -3.94
N TYR A 129 -6.03 -17.86 -3.49
CA TYR A 129 -5.59 -19.21 -3.13
C TYR A 129 -5.59 -19.45 -1.62
N TYR A 130 -5.44 -18.41 -0.83
CA TYR A 130 -5.35 -18.54 0.63
C TYR A 130 -5.78 -17.24 1.31
N SER A 131 -6.47 -17.36 2.43
CA SER A 131 -6.78 -16.23 3.30
C SER A 131 -6.69 -16.66 4.76
N LYS A 132 -5.92 -15.91 5.55
CA LYS A 132 -5.89 -16.03 7.00
C LYS A 132 -5.98 -14.64 7.61
N LEU A 133 -7.15 -14.32 8.13
CA LEU A 133 -7.45 -13.07 8.80
C LEU A 133 -7.47 -13.29 10.33
N PRO A 134 -7.23 -12.24 11.14
CA PRO A 134 -7.48 -12.30 12.57
C PRO A 134 -8.95 -12.71 12.82
N PRO A 135 -9.23 -13.54 13.87
CA PRO A 135 -10.59 -14.04 14.13
C PRO A 135 -11.65 -12.94 14.24
N ASN A 136 -11.27 -11.77 14.75
CA ASN A 136 -12.17 -10.64 15.00
C ASN A 136 -11.88 -9.48 14.04
N VAL A 137 -11.52 -9.74 12.77
CA VAL A 137 -11.11 -8.69 11.84
C VAL A 137 -12.15 -7.58 11.68
N ALA A 138 -13.45 -7.89 11.76
CA ALA A 138 -14.54 -6.93 11.68
C ALA A 138 -14.63 -5.96 12.88
N THR A 139 -13.95 -6.26 13.99
CA THR A 139 -13.98 -5.39 15.19
C THR A 139 -12.90 -4.32 15.17
N TYR A 140 -11.89 -4.44 14.31
CA TYR A 140 -10.84 -3.43 14.21
C TYR A 140 -11.40 -2.12 13.65
N LYS A 141 -11.00 -1.01 14.26
CA LYS A 141 -11.36 0.34 13.81
C LYS A 141 -10.63 0.73 12.52
N ASN A 142 -9.45 0.18 12.32
CA ASN A 142 -8.56 0.48 11.20
C ASN A 142 -8.03 -0.83 10.61
N VAL A 143 -8.24 -1.04 9.30
CA VAL A 143 -7.73 -2.20 8.56
C VAL A 143 -6.85 -1.70 7.43
N LEU A 144 -5.54 -1.85 7.59
CA LEU A 144 -4.56 -1.51 6.57
C LEU A 144 -4.40 -2.69 5.61
N VAL A 145 -4.70 -2.51 4.33
CA VAL A 145 -4.33 -3.48 3.29
C VAL A 145 -3.04 -3.00 2.65
N VAL A 146 -2.05 -3.87 2.53
CA VAL A 146 -0.73 -3.48 2.04
C VAL A 146 -0.30 -4.32 0.83
N ASP A 147 0.03 -3.61 -0.26
CA ASP A 147 0.64 -4.17 -1.47
C ASP A 147 1.41 -3.06 -2.19
N PRO A 148 2.70 -3.23 -2.54
CA PRO A 148 3.48 -2.16 -3.14
C PRO A 148 2.95 -1.60 -4.45
N MET A 149 2.22 -2.38 -5.24
CA MET A 149 1.87 -2.01 -6.61
C MET A 149 0.37 -2.02 -6.86
N LEU A 150 -0.16 -0.94 -7.44
CA LEU A 150 -1.54 -0.87 -7.92
C LEU A 150 -1.55 -0.67 -9.45
N GLY A 151 -1.55 -1.77 -10.19
CA GLY A 151 -1.66 -1.78 -11.65
C GLY A 151 -3.12 -1.79 -12.11
N THR A 152 -3.70 -2.96 -12.35
CA THR A 152 -5.08 -3.10 -12.85
C THR A 152 -6.16 -3.03 -11.75
N GLY A 153 -5.78 -3.11 -10.47
CA GLY A 153 -6.73 -3.12 -9.35
C GLY A 153 -7.33 -4.49 -9.00
N GLY A 154 -7.06 -5.53 -9.78
CA GLY A 154 -7.69 -6.85 -9.57
C GLY A 154 -7.39 -7.47 -8.20
N SER A 155 -6.12 -7.49 -7.79
CA SER A 155 -5.70 -8.09 -6.51
C SER A 155 -6.28 -7.35 -5.31
N ILE A 156 -6.20 -6.01 -5.30
CA ILE A 156 -6.74 -5.22 -4.19
C ILE A 156 -8.27 -5.31 -4.10
N THR A 157 -8.97 -5.28 -5.23
CA THR A 157 -10.43 -5.46 -5.27
C THR A 157 -10.85 -6.81 -4.68
N MET A 158 -10.12 -7.89 -4.99
CA MET A 158 -10.39 -9.20 -4.43
C MET A 158 -10.08 -9.26 -2.93
N ALA A 159 -8.99 -8.64 -2.46
CA ALA A 159 -8.65 -8.56 -1.05
C ALA A 159 -9.72 -7.80 -0.26
N ILE A 160 -10.21 -6.67 -0.78
CA ILE A 160 -11.29 -5.90 -0.16
C ILE A 160 -12.58 -6.71 -0.11
N LYS A 161 -12.98 -7.37 -1.18
CA LYS A 161 -14.16 -8.27 -1.19
C LYS A 161 -14.06 -9.35 -0.10
N THR A 162 -12.87 -9.90 0.12
CA THR A 162 -12.63 -10.88 1.19
C THR A 162 -12.82 -10.28 2.58
N LEU A 163 -12.36 -9.05 2.80
CA LEU A 163 -12.54 -8.32 4.06
C LEU A 163 -14.00 -7.95 4.32
N LEU A 164 -14.72 -7.48 3.29
CA LEU A 164 -16.16 -7.18 3.37
C LEU A 164 -16.98 -8.44 3.70
N ALA A 165 -16.65 -9.57 3.08
CA ALA A 165 -17.27 -10.87 3.39
C ALA A 165 -16.98 -11.33 4.83
N ALA A 166 -15.85 -10.90 5.42
CA ALA A 166 -15.52 -11.12 6.82
C ALA A 166 -16.14 -10.08 7.79
N GLY A 167 -16.99 -9.16 7.28
CA GLY A 167 -17.74 -8.18 8.06
C GLY A 167 -17.01 -6.86 8.32
N VAL A 168 -15.88 -6.60 7.67
CA VAL A 168 -15.18 -5.30 7.77
C VAL A 168 -15.98 -4.25 6.99
N ASP A 169 -16.16 -3.07 7.59
CA ASP A 169 -16.75 -1.92 6.92
C ASP A 169 -15.73 -1.30 5.96
N GLU A 170 -16.14 -1.01 4.72
CA GLU A 170 -15.28 -0.46 3.67
C GLU A 170 -14.60 0.86 4.09
N SER A 171 -15.31 1.71 4.82
CA SER A 171 -14.78 3.00 5.31
C SER A 171 -13.63 2.88 6.32
N ARG A 172 -13.44 1.69 6.89
CA ARG A 172 -12.34 1.40 7.82
C ARG A 172 -11.09 0.88 7.10
N ILE A 173 -11.18 0.62 5.79
CA ILE A 173 -10.08 0.07 5.00
C ILE A 173 -9.23 1.22 4.45
N THR A 174 -7.92 1.15 4.71
CA THR A 174 -6.92 2.00 4.08
C THR A 174 -5.93 1.12 3.31
N PHE A 175 -5.79 1.36 2.02
CA PHE A 175 -4.81 0.69 1.17
C PHE A 175 -3.51 1.47 1.14
N LEU A 176 -2.41 0.84 1.57
CA LEU A 176 -1.05 1.39 1.48
C LEU A 176 -0.33 0.80 0.28
N ASN A 177 0.25 1.67 -0.54
CA ASN A 177 0.84 1.27 -1.80
C ASN A 177 2.04 2.14 -2.14
N VAL A 178 3.07 1.59 -2.79
CA VAL A 178 4.27 2.35 -3.16
C VAL A 178 4.04 3.12 -4.45
N LEU A 179 3.54 2.46 -5.50
CA LEU A 179 3.25 3.08 -6.79
C LEU A 179 1.88 2.63 -7.33
N LEU A 180 1.13 3.57 -7.84
CA LEU A 180 -0.14 3.34 -8.51
C LEU A 180 -0.18 4.02 -9.88
N CYS A 181 -1.19 3.66 -10.68
CA CYS A 181 -1.56 4.38 -11.91
C CYS A 181 -3.04 4.76 -11.90
N PRO A 182 -3.46 5.71 -12.74
CA PRO A 182 -4.85 6.16 -12.82
C PRO A 182 -5.84 5.02 -13.06
N GLU A 183 -5.52 4.10 -13.98
CA GLU A 183 -6.40 3.00 -14.36
C GLU A 183 -6.71 2.07 -13.18
N GLY A 184 -5.69 1.72 -12.39
CA GLY A 184 -5.87 0.88 -11.21
C GLY A 184 -6.64 1.56 -10.10
N LEU A 185 -6.39 2.85 -9.90
CA LEU A 185 -7.11 3.65 -8.92
C LEU A 185 -8.58 3.84 -9.31
N ASP A 186 -8.88 4.08 -10.58
CA ASP A 186 -10.25 4.21 -11.08
C ASP A 186 -11.02 2.90 -10.95
N ALA A 187 -10.39 1.78 -11.26
CA ALA A 187 -10.97 0.45 -11.05
C ALA A 187 -11.27 0.19 -9.55
N LEU A 188 -10.34 0.56 -8.67
CA LEU A 188 -10.51 0.43 -7.23
C LEU A 188 -11.69 1.28 -6.72
N PHE A 189 -11.72 2.58 -7.02
CA PHE A 189 -12.76 3.48 -6.52
C PHE A 189 -14.12 3.29 -7.18
N THR A 190 -14.16 2.73 -8.39
CA THR A 190 -15.43 2.30 -9.01
C THR A 190 -16.04 1.13 -8.23
N ALA A 191 -15.22 0.19 -7.77
CA ALA A 191 -15.70 -0.98 -7.02
C ALA A 191 -15.89 -0.67 -5.52
N HIS A 192 -15.03 0.19 -4.94
CA HIS A 192 -14.92 0.44 -3.51
C HIS A 192 -14.67 1.93 -3.20
N PRO A 193 -15.70 2.80 -3.35
CA PRO A 193 -15.54 4.26 -3.26
C PRO A 193 -15.19 4.79 -1.87
N ASN A 194 -15.44 4.02 -0.80
CA ASN A 194 -15.19 4.47 0.57
C ASN A 194 -13.81 4.05 1.11
N VAL A 195 -13.05 3.26 0.36
CA VAL A 195 -11.67 2.90 0.72
C VAL A 195 -10.78 4.12 0.66
N LYS A 196 -9.85 4.25 1.61
CA LYS A 196 -8.79 5.25 1.56
C LYS A 196 -7.56 4.65 0.88
N VAL A 197 -6.82 5.46 0.14
CA VAL A 197 -5.56 5.07 -0.50
C VAL A 197 -4.46 6.03 -0.07
N VAL A 198 -3.35 5.48 0.43
CA VAL A 198 -2.13 6.22 0.75
C VAL A 198 -1.00 5.66 -0.09
N THR A 199 -0.39 6.48 -0.93
CA THR A 199 0.64 6.06 -1.88
C THR A 199 1.88 6.95 -1.83
N ALA A 200 3.04 6.38 -2.12
CA ALA A 200 4.28 7.14 -2.21
C ALA A 200 4.48 7.81 -3.59
N GLY A 201 3.84 7.30 -4.63
CA GLY A 201 3.97 7.88 -5.97
C GLY A 201 2.90 7.46 -6.95
N VAL A 202 2.82 8.21 -8.06
CA VAL A 202 1.86 7.98 -9.14
C VAL A 202 2.62 7.88 -10.46
N ASP A 203 2.45 6.76 -11.14
CA ASP A 203 2.91 6.51 -12.50
C ASP A 203 1.83 6.91 -13.52
N ARG A 204 2.25 7.19 -14.76
CA ARG A 204 1.33 7.76 -15.78
C ARG A 204 0.27 6.79 -16.30
N GLY A 205 0.49 5.47 -16.18
CA GLY A 205 -0.45 4.47 -16.70
C GLY A 205 0.13 3.06 -16.78
N LEU A 206 -0.51 2.20 -17.57
CA LEU A 206 -0.11 0.82 -17.85
C LEU A 206 0.38 0.67 -19.29
N ASN A 207 1.37 -0.24 -19.51
CA ASN A 207 1.72 -0.72 -20.84
C ASN A 207 0.76 -1.85 -21.32
N GLU A 208 1.01 -2.38 -22.50
CA GLU A 208 0.22 -3.50 -23.09
C GLU A 208 0.25 -4.77 -22.23
N GLU A 209 1.36 -4.99 -21.51
CA GLU A 209 1.57 -6.14 -20.63
C GLU A 209 1.01 -5.92 -19.21
N LYS A 210 0.34 -4.78 -18.96
CA LYS A 210 -0.24 -4.39 -17.67
C LYS A 210 0.79 -4.07 -16.57
N TYR A 211 2.01 -3.67 -16.94
CA TYR A 211 2.98 -3.08 -16.02
C TYR A 211 2.81 -1.56 -15.94
N LEU A 212 3.11 -0.99 -14.78
CA LEU A 212 3.14 0.47 -14.59
C LEU A 212 4.22 1.11 -15.46
N VAL A 213 3.96 2.33 -15.94
CA VAL A 213 4.88 3.12 -16.78
C VAL A 213 4.99 4.53 -16.20
N PRO A 214 6.20 5.02 -15.88
CA PRO A 214 7.53 4.46 -16.17
C PRO A 214 7.84 3.16 -15.43
N GLY A 215 7.22 2.92 -14.27
CA GLY A 215 7.27 1.67 -13.54
C GLY A 215 8.61 1.34 -12.92
N ILE A 216 8.61 0.24 -12.19
CA ILE A 216 9.79 -0.32 -11.51
C ILE A 216 10.00 -1.80 -11.84
N GLY A 217 9.29 -2.34 -12.83
CA GLY A 217 9.23 -3.77 -13.11
C GLY A 217 8.42 -4.53 -12.06
N ASP A 218 8.68 -5.83 -11.90
CA ASP A 218 8.06 -6.61 -10.83
C ASP A 218 8.75 -6.29 -9.49
N PHE A 219 8.01 -5.64 -8.60
CA PHE A 219 8.51 -5.26 -7.28
C PHE A 219 8.93 -6.50 -6.47
N GLY A 220 8.11 -7.55 -6.49
CA GLY A 220 8.36 -8.75 -5.72
C GLY A 220 9.65 -9.45 -6.15
N ASP A 221 9.84 -9.59 -7.43
CA ASP A 221 11.05 -10.22 -7.98
C ASP A 221 12.31 -9.41 -7.69
N ARG A 222 12.26 -8.10 -7.85
CA ARG A 222 13.37 -7.21 -7.50
C ARG A 222 13.68 -7.22 -5.99
N TYR A 223 12.63 -7.24 -5.15
CA TYR A 223 12.77 -7.18 -3.70
C TYR A 223 13.24 -8.51 -3.08
N PHE A 224 12.75 -9.64 -3.59
CA PHE A 224 13.05 -10.99 -3.07
C PHE A 224 14.16 -11.71 -3.85
N ASN A 225 14.81 -11.04 -4.81
CA ASN A 225 15.90 -11.59 -5.63
C ASN A 225 15.48 -12.84 -6.44
N THR A 226 14.30 -12.79 -7.04
CA THR A 226 13.73 -13.87 -7.85
C THR A 226 13.55 -13.46 -9.31
N VAL A 227 14.35 -12.49 -9.78
CA VAL A 227 14.35 -12.03 -11.18
C VAL A 227 14.83 -13.19 -12.07
N HIS A 228 13.94 -13.69 -12.91
CA HIS A 228 14.32 -14.66 -13.93
C HIS A 228 15.09 -13.97 -15.06
N SER A 229 16.17 -14.62 -15.56
CA SER A 229 17.05 -14.11 -16.60
C SER A 229 16.39 -13.88 -17.99
N HIS A 230 15.07 -13.96 -18.08
CA HIS A 230 14.29 -13.85 -19.30
C HIS A 230 13.24 -12.74 -19.32
N HIS A 231 13.24 -11.81 -18.33
CA HIS A 231 12.45 -10.59 -18.47
C HIS A 231 13.34 -9.45 -18.96
N PRO A 232 12.93 -8.75 -20.03
CA PRO A 232 13.68 -7.62 -20.63
C PRO A 232 13.83 -6.43 -19.69
#